data_4847ccb85c0a0014700fe3cbd9eb97dd
#
_entry.id   4847ccb85c0a0014700fe3cbd9eb97dd
#
_cell.length_a   1.000
_cell.length_b   1.000
_cell.length_c   1.000
_cell.angle_alpha   90.00
_cell.angle_beta   90.00
_cell.angle_gamma   90.00
#
_symmetry.space_group_name_H-M   'P 1'
#
loop_
_entity.id
_entity.type
_entity.pdbx_description
1 polymer ?
#
loop_
_entity_poly.entity_id
_entity_poly.type
_entity_poly.pdbx_seq_one_letter_code
_entity_poly.pdbx_strand_id
1 'polypeptide(L)'
;MKIYLDNCSFNRPFDDQASMRIKLETDAKLYIQEQVKQHVLHLTWSYMLEYENSMNPYKNKRERIAAWKVLTVQTAYETPEIVAHAKTFQTHGAHKKDAIHLACAVALQCDYFLTTDKSLCNKRRFFRPLQVMNPVEFVTDVLEGRP
;
A
#
# COMPACT_ATOMS: atom_id res chain seq x y z
N MET A 1 10.66 2.19 10.17
CA MET A 1 9.47 2.80 9.56
C MET A 1 8.61 1.70 8.95
N LYS A 2 7.37 1.64 9.35
CA LYS A 2 6.45 0.58 8.90
C LYS A 2 5.53 1.12 7.81
N ILE A 3 5.41 0.41 6.69
CA ILE A 3 4.64 0.84 5.52
C ILE A 3 3.63 -0.21 5.10
N TYR A 4 2.58 0.27 4.45
CA TYR A 4 1.56 -0.54 3.79
C TYR A 4 1.52 -0.15 2.32
N LEU A 5 1.73 -1.12 1.44
CA LEU A 5 1.57 -0.95 -0.01
C LEU A 5 0.21 -1.53 -0.40
N ASP A 6 -0.65 -0.73 -1.02
CA ASP A 6 -1.92 -1.25 -1.50
C ASP A 6 -1.75 -2.09 -2.78
N ASN A 7 -2.83 -2.73 -3.20
CA ASN A 7 -2.78 -3.61 -4.37
C ASN A 7 -2.39 -2.85 -5.66
N CYS A 8 -2.83 -1.61 -5.81
CA CYS A 8 -2.45 -0.78 -6.96
C CYS A 8 -0.94 -0.62 -7.06
N SER A 9 -0.29 -0.33 -5.92
CA SER A 9 1.17 -0.16 -5.88
C SER A 9 1.90 -1.45 -6.24
N PHE A 10 1.44 -2.60 -5.75
CA PHE A 10 2.04 -3.88 -6.11
C PHE A 10 1.92 -4.20 -7.60
N ASN A 11 0.82 -3.78 -8.23
CA ASN A 11 0.55 -4.07 -9.64
C ASN A 11 1.19 -3.09 -10.62
N ARG A 12 1.64 -1.90 -10.17
CA ARG A 12 2.19 -0.86 -11.05
C ARG A 12 3.29 -1.34 -12.00
N PRO A 13 4.27 -2.17 -11.57
CA PRO A 13 5.30 -2.67 -12.49
C PRO A 13 4.77 -3.50 -13.66
N PHE A 14 3.53 -4.00 -13.56
CA PHE A 14 2.89 -4.81 -14.61
C PHE A 14 1.98 -3.98 -15.52
N ASP A 15 1.77 -2.70 -15.20
CA ASP A 15 0.94 -1.80 -16.00
C ASP A 15 1.71 -1.27 -17.22
N ASP A 16 1.00 -0.59 -18.13
CA ASP A 16 1.61 -0.01 -19.33
C ASP A 16 2.63 1.08 -18.98
N GLN A 17 3.90 0.79 -19.22
CA GLN A 17 5.01 1.68 -18.89
C GLN A 17 5.18 2.82 -19.91
N ALA A 18 4.34 2.91 -20.96
CA ALA A 18 4.35 4.03 -21.89
C ALA A 18 3.89 5.34 -21.22
N SER A 19 3.06 5.26 -20.19
CA SER A 19 2.68 6.43 -19.39
C SER A 19 3.85 6.86 -18.49
N MET A 20 4.22 8.14 -18.55
CA MET A 20 5.28 8.68 -17.69
C MET A 20 4.92 8.54 -16.21
N ARG A 21 3.66 8.80 -15.87
CA ARG A 21 3.19 8.66 -14.47
C ARG A 21 3.36 7.23 -13.97
N ILE A 22 2.92 6.24 -14.76
CA ILE A 22 3.01 4.82 -14.39
C ILE A 22 4.47 4.43 -14.25
N LYS A 23 5.34 4.89 -15.16
CA LYS A 23 6.77 4.60 -15.10
C LYS A 23 7.41 5.17 -13.84
N LEU A 24 7.10 6.41 -13.49
CA LEU A 24 7.63 7.03 -12.27
C LEU A 24 7.15 6.30 -11.01
N GLU A 25 5.87 5.93 -10.96
CA GLU A 25 5.31 5.17 -9.84
C GLU A 25 5.93 3.77 -9.74
N THR A 26 6.19 3.13 -10.88
CA THR A 26 6.88 1.85 -10.94
C THR A 26 8.31 1.95 -10.39
N ASP A 27 9.07 2.94 -10.85
CA ASP A 27 10.45 3.13 -10.41
C ASP A 27 10.51 3.42 -8.90
N ALA A 28 9.60 4.25 -8.41
CA ALA A 28 9.50 4.55 -6.98
C ALA A 28 9.17 3.30 -6.17
N LYS A 29 8.21 2.50 -6.63
CA LYS A 29 7.81 1.27 -5.96
C LYS A 29 8.96 0.26 -5.92
N LEU A 30 9.71 0.11 -7.00
CA LEU A 30 10.86 -0.80 -7.04
C LEU A 30 11.96 -0.33 -6.10
N TYR A 31 12.19 0.98 -6.00
CA TYR A 31 13.12 1.55 -5.02
C TYR A 31 12.69 1.25 -3.59
N ILE A 32 11.39 1.43 -3.29
CA ILE A 32 10.83 1.11 -1.98
C ILE A 32 11.03 -0.37 -1.64
N GLN A 33 10.78 -1.26 -2.60
CA GLN A 33 10.98 -2.69 -2.40
C GLN A 33 12.44 -3.04 -2.10
N GLU A 34 13.37 -2.35 -2.72
CA GLU A 34 14.79 -2.53 -2.42
C GLU A 34 15.10 -2.12 -0.98
N GLN A 35 14.51 -1.02 -0.50
CA GLN A 35 14.63 -0.60 0.90
C GLN A 35 14.04 -1.62 1.86
N VAL A 36 12.97 -2.30 1.46
CA VAL A 36 12.39 -3.40 2.26
C VAL A 36 13.36 -4.58 2.34
N LYS A 37 13.98 -4.96 1.21
CA LYS A 37 14.96 -6.04 1.20
C LYS A 37 16.18 -5.75 2.08
N GLN A 38 16.58 -4.48 2.16
CA GLN A 38 17.69 -4.02 2.97
C GLN A 38 17.31 -3.75 4.43
N HIS A 39 16.06 -4.05 4.81
CA HIS A 39 15.54 -3.84 6.17
C HIS A 39 15.53 -2.37 6.63
N VAL A 40 15.59 -1.42 5.72
CA VAL A 40 15.43 0.00 6.01
C VAL A 40 13.96 0.33 6.25
N LEU A 41 13.07 -0.30 5.49
CA LEU A 41 11.62 -0.19 5.64
C LEU A 41 11.04 -1.55 6.05
N HIS A 42 9.98 -1.52 6.85
CA HIS A 42 9.26 -2.71 7.27
C HIS A 42 7.92 -2.79 6.54
N LEU A 43 7.80 -3.75 5.65
CA LEU A 43 6.60 -3.99 4.87
C LEU A 43 5.60 -4.80 5.68
N THR A 44 4.31 -4.47 5.54
CA THR A 44 3.22 -5.21 6.15
C THR A 44 2.37 -5.90 5.10
N TRP A 45 1.52 -6.82 5.54
CA TRP A 45 0.60 -7.58 4.71
C TRP A 45 -0.78 -7.57 5.35
N SER A 46 -1.82 -7.94 4.60
CA SER A 46 -3.18 -8.03 5.14
C SER A 46 -3.99 -9.12 4.44
N TYR A 47 -5.05 -9.55 5.09
CA TYR A 47 -6.01 -10.48 4.50
C TYR A 47 -6.67 -9.90 3.24
N MET A 48 -6.81 -8.58 3.13
CA MET A 48 -7.38 -7.96 1.93
C MET A 48 -6.39 -7.99 0.76
N LEU A 49 -5.09 -7.76 1.01
CA LEU A 49 -4.06 -7.94 -0.01
C LEU A 49 -4.03 -9.39 -0.51
N GLU A 50 -4.13 -10.34 0.41
CA GLU A 50 -4.19 -11.76 0.07
C GLU A 50 -5.39 -12.08 -0.80
N TYR A 51 -6.57 -11.57 -0.43
CA TYR A 51 -7.81 -11.76 -1.19
C TYR A 51 -7.68 -11.17 -2.59
N GLU A 52 -7.29 -9.89 -2.71
CA GLU A 52 -7.19 -9.23 -4.01
C GLU A 52 -6.15 -9.89 -4.90
N ASN A 53 -5.01 -10.29 -4.34
CA ASN A 53 -3.99 -10.99 -5.12
C ASN A 53 -4.46 -12.36 -5.57
N SER A 54 -5.25 -13.08 -4.74
CA SER A 54 -5.81 -14.37 -5.12
C SER A 54 -6.75 -14.27 -6.31
N MET A 55 -7.37 -13.10 -6.52
CA MET A 55 -8.27 -12.84 -7.66
C MET A 55 -7.53 -12.36 -8.90
N ASN A 56 -6.23 -12.17 -8.84
CA ASN A 56 -5.43 -11.77 -10.00
C ASN A 56 -5.40 -12.91 -11.01
N PRO A 57 -5.89 -12.69 -12.25
CA PRO A 57 -5.99 -13.76 -13.24
C PRO A 57 -4.67 -14.19 -13.85
N TYR A 58 -3.61 -13.40 -13.64
CA TYR A 58 -2.30 -13.67 -14.22
C TYR A 58 -1.39 -14.37 -13.21
N LYS A 59 -1.17 -15.66 -13.42
CA LYS A 59 -0.41 -16.50 -12.50
C LYS A 59 0.97 -15.94 -12.16
N ASN A 60 1.73 -15.49 -13.15
CA ASN A 60 3.08 -14.96 -12.92
C ASN A 60 3.06 -13.70 -12.05
N LYS A 61 2.12 -12.79 -12.31
CA LYS A 61 1.95 -11.57 -11.50
C LYS A 61 1.55 -11.92 -10.09
N ARG A 62 0.59 -12.82 -9.93
CA ARG A 62 0.09 -13.28 -8.64
C ARG A 62 1.20 -13.88 -7.79
N GLU A 63 2.03 -14.72 -8.38
CA GLU A 63 3.14 -15.36 -7.67
C GLU A 63 4.23 -14.36 -7.27
N ARG A 64 4.54 -13.40 -8.14
CA ARG A 64 5.54 -12.35 -7.83
C ARG A 64 5.09 -11.46 -6.68
N ILE A 65 3.80 -11.10 -6.66
CA ILE A 65 3.24 -10.29 -5.57
C ILE A 65 3.22 -11.11 -4.27
N ALA A 66 2.79 -12.37 -4.33
CA ALA A 66 2.76 -13.27 -3.18
C ALA A 66 4.16 -13.49 -2.57
N ALA A 67 5.20 -13.46 -3.39
CA ALA A 67 6.58 -13.63 -2.91
C ALA A 67 6.99 -12.51 -1.93
N TRP A 68 6.41 -11.32 -2.02
CA TRP A 68 6.68 -10.22 -1.10
C TRP A 68 6.16 -10.49 0.31
N LYS A 69 5.15 -11.34 0.44
CA LYS A 69 4.60 -11.71 1.75
C LYS A 69 5.67 -12.28 2.69
N VAL A 70 6.64 -13.00 2.14
CA VAL A 70 7.74 -13.59 2.92
C VAL A 70 8.59 -12.50 3.59
N LEU A 71 8.68 -11.32 2.99
CA LEU A 71 9.47 -10.20 3.50
C LEU A 71 8.70 -9.31 4.47
N THR A 72 7.41 -9.56 4.67
CA THR A 72 6.61 -8.73 5.57
C THR A 72 6.88 -9.06 7.02
N VAL A 73 6.82 -8.03 7.88
CA VAL A 73 7.09 -8.17 9.32
C VAL A 73 5.84 -8.49 10.12
N GLN A 74 4.67 -8.20 9.57
CA GLN A 74 3.41 -8.34 10.28
C GLN A 74 2.25 -8.44 9.29
N THR A 75 1.23 -9.23 9.63
CA THR A 75 0.03 -9.39 8.81
C THR A 75 -1.21 -9.03 9.63
N ALA A 76 -2.11 -8.23 9.04
CA ALA A 76 -3.42 -7.97 9.62
C ALA A 76 -4.42 -9.04 9.15
N TYR A 77 -5.11 -9.64 10.11
CA TYR A 77 -6.22 -10.54 9.86
C TYR A 77 -7.54 -9.82 10.14
N GLU A 78 -8.65 -10.32 9.60
CA GLU A 78 -9.95 -9.69 9.80
C GLU A 78 -10.32 -9.72 11.28
N THR A 79 -10.69 -8.54 11.82
CA THR A 79 -11.19 -8.39 13.17
C THR A 79 -12.41 -7.48 13.17
N PRO A 80 -13.29 -7.56 14.20
CA PRO A 80 -14.42 -6.63 14.30
C PRO A 80 -13.98 -5.16 14.33
N GLU A 81 -12.84 -4.85 14.93
CA GLU A 81 -12.30 -3.49 15.01
C GLU A 81 -11.91 -2.96 13.63
N ILE A 82 -11.25 -3.79 12.82
CA ILE A 82 -10.89 -3.43 11.44
C ILE A 82 -12.14 -3.18 10.61
N VAL A 83 -13.15 -4.07 10.72
CA VAL A 83 -14.41 -3.92 9.97
C VAL A 83 -15.12 -2.63 10.37
N ALA A 84 -15.20 -2.33 11.67
CA ALA A 84 -15.84 -1.11 12.16
C ALA A 84 -15.09 0.15 11.69
N HIS A 85 -13.76 0.14 11.75
CA HIS A 85 -12.94 1.26 11.31
C HIS A 85 -13.06 1.50 9.80
N ALA A 86 -13.12 0.41 9.02
CA ALA A 86 -13.34 0.49 7.57
C ALA A 86 -14.67 1.18 7.25
N LYS A 87 -15.74 0.88 8.00
CA LYS A 87 -17.03 1.56 7.82
C LYS A 87 -16.91 3.07 8.06
N THR A 88 -16.15 3.48 9.06
CA THR A 88 -15.87 4.90 9.32
C THR A 88 -15.16 5.54 8.13
N PHE A 89 -14.15 4.90 7.58
CA PHE A 89 -13.44 5.42 6.41
C PHE A 89 -14.34 5.49 5.18
N GLN A 90 -15.29 4.59 5.03
CA GLN A 90 -16.27 4.69 3.95
C GLN A 90 -17.13 5.96 4.07
N THR A 91 -17.46 6.40 5.29
CA THR A 91 -18.20 7.65 5.48
C THR A 91 -17.40 8.87 5.03
N HIS A 92 -16.07 8.76 4.97
CA HIS A 92 -15.18 9.81 4.46
C HIS A 92 -14.86 9.64 2.98
N GLY A 93 -15.57 8.74 2.29
CA GLY A 93 -15.51 8.63 0.84
C GLY A 93 -14.57 7.56 0.29
N ALA A 94 -13.97 6.72 1.15
CA ALA A 94 -13.19 5.59 0.68
C ALA A 94 -14.11 4.48 0.16
N HIS A 95 -13.75 3.83 -0.94
CA HIS A 95 -14.46 2.64 -1.42
C HIS A 95 -14.24 1.48 -0.45
N LYS A 96 -15.13 0.48 -0.48
CA LYS A 96 -15.13 -0.60 0.49
C LYS A 96 -13.77 -1.30 0.66
N LYS A 97 -13.15 -1.70 -0.43
CA LYS A 97 -11.85 -2.39 -0.37
C LYS A 97 -10.74 -1.48 0.12
N ASP A 98 -10.71 -0.24 -0.36
CA ASP A 98 -9.73 0.76 0.08
C ASP A 98 -9.87 1.05 1.57
N ALA A 99 -11.12 1.15 2.04
CA ALA A 99 -11.40 1.37 3.45
C ALA A 99 -10.85 0.23 4.32
N ILE A 100 -10.96 -1.01 3.85
CA ILE A 100 -10.41 -2.17 4.56
C ILE A 100 -8.88 -2.13 4.57
N HIS A 101 -8.23 -1.77 3.45
CA HIS A 101 -6.78 -1.59 3.42
C HIS A 101 -6.32 -0.53 4.42
N LEU A 102 -7.00 0.62 4.43
CA LEU A 102 -6.67 1.70 5.36
C LEU A 102 -6.83 1.27 6.81
N ALA A 103 -7.93 0.57 7.12
CA ALA A 103 -8.18 0.06 8.46
C ALA A 103 -7.13 -0.97 8.91
N CYS A 104 -6.70 -1.83 7.99
CA CYS A 104 -5.59 -2.77 8.25
C CYS A 104 -4.29 -2.03 8.57
N ALA A 105 -3.96 -1.00 7.81
CA ALA A 105 -2.76 -0.21 8.03
C ALA A 105 -2.78 0.48 9.40
N VAL A 106 -3.93 1.00 9.80
CA VAL A 106 -4.09 1.62 11.14
C VAL A 106 -3.91 0.57 12.23
N ALA A 107 -4.55 -0.60 12.09
CA ALA A 107 -4.45 -1.68 13.07
C ALA A 107 -3.01 -2.18 13.23
N LEU A 108 -2.24 -2.18 12.14
CA LEU A 108 -0.82 -2.54 12.13
C LEU A 108 0.09 -1.43 12.63
N GLN A 109 -0.48 -0.25 12.91
CA GLN A 109 0.29 0.93 13.32
C GLN A 109 1.33 1.34 12.28
N CYS A 110 0.96 1.27 11.00
CA CYS A 110 1.81 1.72 9.91
C CYS A 110 2.00 3.24 9.97
N ASP A 111 3.20 3.69 9.62
CA ASP A 111 3.51 5.11 9.51
C ASP A 111 2.97 5.67 8.19
N TYR A 112 3.08 4.89 7.11
CA TYR A 112 2.70 5.33 5.77
C TYR A 112 1.87 4.28 5.05
N PHE A 113 0.88 4.76 4.33
CA PHE A 113 0.06 3.99 3.40
C PHE A 113 0.33 4.50 1.99
N LEU A 114 0.91 3.67 1.14
CA LEU A 114 1.37 4.07 -0.18
C LEU A 114 0.40 3.56 -1.25
N THR A 115 -0.14 4.49 -2.02
CA THR A 115 -1.15 4.19 -3.04
C THR A 115 -0.95 5.04 -4.28
N THR A 116 -1.29 4.49 -5.44
CA THR A 116 -1.32 5.23 -6.70
C THR A 116 -2.70 5.85 -6.98
N ASP A 117 -3.66 5.64 -6.09
CA ASP A 117 -5.02 6.16 -6.22
C ASP A 117 -5.07 7.64 -5.82
N LYS A 118 -5.30 8.52 -6.81
CA LYS A 118 -5.39 9.97 -6.58
C LYS A 118 -6.52 10.34 -5.63
N SER A 119 -7.65 9.64 -5.71
CA SER A 119 -8.82 9.91 -4.87
C SER A 119 -8.47 9.73 -3.39
N LEU A 120 -7.78 8.64 -3.04
CA LEU A 120 -7.34 8.41 -1.67
C LEU A 120 -6.33 9.48 -1.22
N CYS A 121 -5.37 9.82 -2.05
CA CYS A 121 -4.39 10.86 -1.72
C CYS A 121 -5.07 12.21 -1.48
N ASN A 122 -6.09 12.55 -2.27
CA ASN A 122 -6.83 13.80 -2.12
C ASN A 122 -7.65 13.86 -0.83
N LYS A 123 -8.01 12.71 -0.28
CA LYS A 123 -8.79 12.60 0.96
C LYS A 123 -7.93 12.27 2.19
N ARG A 124 -6.61 12.33 2.07
CA ARG A 124 -5.66 11.87 3.10
C ARG A 124 -5.87 12.49 4.47
N ARG A 125 -6.40 13.71 4.55
CA ARG A 125 -6.67 14.38 5.83
C ARG A 125 -7.64 13.60 6.73
N PHE A 126 -8.52 12.78 6.13
CA PHE A 126 -9.51 11.99 6.85
C PHE A 126 -8.93 10.71 7.46
N PHE A 127 -7.71 10.33 7.08
CA PHE A 127 -7.11 9.06 7.47
C PHE A 127 -5.98 9.21 8.49
N ARG A 128 -5.71 10.45 8.92
CA ARG A 128 -4.68 10.70 9.93
C ARG A 128 -5.00 9.95 11.23
N PRO A 129 -3.98 9.52 12.02
CA PRO A 129 -2.56 9.83 11.87
C PRO A 129 -1.83 9.02 10.78
N LEU A 130 -2.49 8.07 10.11
CA LEU A 130 -1.91 7.35 8.99
C LEU A 130 -1.61 8.33 7.85
N GLN A 131 -0.37 8.35 7.37
CA GLN A 131 0.03 9.23 6.28
C GLN A 131 -0.14 8.50 4.95
N VAL A 132 -1.11 8.97 4.16
CA VAL A 132 -1.44 8.40 2.84
C VAL A 132 -0.75 9.22 1.76
N MET A 133 0.04 8.57 0.90
CA MET A 133 0.73 9.28 -0.17
C MET A 133 1.08 8.36 -1.34
N ASN A 134 1.39 8.98 -2.46
CA ASN A 134 1.86 8.30 -3.65
C ASN A 134 3.31 7.80 -3.43
N PRO A 135 3.69 6.65 -4.00
CA PRO A 135 5.07 6.16 -3.87
C PRO A 135 6.14 7.15 -4.32
N VAL A 136 5.89 7.95 -5.37
CA VAL A 136 6.84 8.97 -5.82
C VAL A 136 7.05 10.04 -4.75
N GLU A 137 5.95 10.55 -4.18
CA GLU A 137 5.99 11.52 -3.08
C GLU A 137 6.76 10.95 -1.88
N PHE A 138 6.51 9.70 -1.54
CA PHE A 138 7.20 9.04 -0.44
C PHE A 138 8.71 8.99 -0.65
N VAL A 139 9.15 8.61 -1.83
CA VAL A 139 10.59 8.52 -2.14
C VAL A 139 11.22 9.92 -2.08
N THR A 140 10.62 10.90 -2.75
CA THR A 140 11.22 12.24 -2.85
C THR A 140 11.14 13.04 -1.55
N ASP A 141 10.03 12.95 -0.83
CA ASP A 141 9.79 13.82 0.32
C ASP A 141 10.13 13.17 1.66
N VAL A 142 10.04 11.84 1.75
CA VAL A 142 10.30 11.12 3.00
C VAL A 142 11.67 10.46 2.99
N LEU A 143 11.97 9.63 1.98
CA LEU A 143 13.22 8.88 1.97
C LEU A 143 14.42 9.76 1.59
N GLU A 144 14.30 10.55 0.53
CA GLU A 144 15.40 11.42 0.06
C GLU A 144 15.42 12.78 0.75
N GLY A 145 14.28 13.24 1.25
CA GLY A 145 14.19 14.52 1.97
C GLY A 145 14.76 14.49 3.39
N ARG A 146 15.28 13.36 3.85
CA ARG A 146 15.85 13.24 5.18
C ARG A 146 17.24 13.88 5.23
N PRO A 147 17.52 14.66 6.29
CA PRO A 147 18.88 15.15 6.53
C PRO A 147 19.85 14.00 6.83
#